data_98ec5eda6e915b821d17fb69352da303
#
_entry.id   98ec5eda6e915b821d17fb69352da303
#
_cell.length_a   1.000
_cell.length_b   1.000
_cell.length_c   1.000
_cell.angle_alpha   90.00
_cell.angle_beta   90.00
_cell.angle_gamma   90.00
#
_symmetry.space_group_name_H-M   'P 1'
#
loop_
_entity.id
_entity.type
_entity.pdbx_description
1 polymer ?
#
loop_
_entity_poly.entity_id
_entity_poly.type
_entity_poly.pdbx_seq_one_letter_code
_entity_poly.pdbx_strand_id
1 'polypeptide(L)' 'MLLRRAIAGGLREILLSDAILRYQRGDTSAWRAASDAGIGLWEFLDELRRRGVPFRTDEGHLEDLIEDLK' A
#
# COMPACT_ATOMS: atom_id res chain seq x y z
N MET A 1 20.98 -16.13 -12.64
CA MET A 1 21.02 -15.82 -11.21
C MET A 1 20.67 -14.36 -10.93
N LEU A 2 21.37 -13.45 -11.56
CA LEU A 2 21.06 -12.02 -11.45
C LEU A 2 19.63 -11.70 -11.91
N LEU A 3 19.18 -12.39 -12.94
CA LEU A 3 17.83 -12.22 -13.47
C LEU A 3 16.76 -12.60 -12.47
N ARG A 4 16.99 -13.65 -11.69
CA ARG A 4 16.04 -14.07 -10.67
C ARG A 4 15.87 -13.05 -9.57
N ARG A 5 16.97 -12.44 -9.15
CA ARG A 5 16.93 -11.40 -8.13
C ARG A 5 16.21 -10.16 -8.62
N ALA A 6 16.50 -9.78 -9.85
CA ALA A 6 15.86 -8.62 -10.46
C ALA A 6 14.35 -8.85 -10.59
N ILE A 7 13.95 -10.03 -11.00
CA ILE A 7 12.54 -10.38 -11.16
C ILE A 7 11.82 -10.36 -9.80
N ALA A 8 12.43 -10.92 -8.77
CA ALA A 8 11.81 -10.96 -7.44
C ALA A 8 11.65 -9.55 -6.88
N GLY A 9 12.70 -8.74 -6.97
CA GLY A 9 12.64 -7.35 -6.52
C GLY A 9 11.69 -6.52 -7.36
N GLY A 10 11.69 -6.76 -8.69
CA GLY A 10 10.81 -6.07 -9.60
C GLY A 10 9.35 -6.39 -9.35
N LEU A 11 9.03 -7.64 -9.04
CA LEU A 11 7.66 -8.03 -8.76
C LEU A 11 7.12 -7.33 -7.52
N ARG A 12 7.93 -7.24 -6.49
CA ARG A 12 7.54 -6.55 -5.26
C ARG A 12 7.24 -5.08 -5.52
N GLU A 13 8.11 -4.43 -6.29
CA GLU A 13 7.91 -3.03 -6.67
C GLU A 13 6.66 -2.85 -7.53
N ILE A 14 6.43 -3.76 -8.44
CA ILE A 14 5.24 -3.72 -9.30
C ILE A 14 3.97 -3.86 -8.46
N LEU A 15 3.94 -4.80 -7.53
CA LEU A 15 2.78 -5.01 -6.67
C LEU A 15 2.51 -3.78 -5.80
N LEU A 16 3.55 -3.20 -5.25
CA LEU A 16 3.42 -2.03 -4.41
C LEU A 16 2.96 -0.83 -5.22
N SER A 17 3.57 -0.60 -6.37
CA SER A 17 3.20 0.51 -7.24
C SER A 17 1.75 0.39 -7.72
N ASP A 18 1.34 -0.81 -8.07
CA ASP A 18 -0.03 -1.07 -8.50
C ASP A 18 -1.03 -0.82 -7.36
N ALA A 19 -0.69 -1.27 -6.16
CA ALA A 19 -1.53 -1.05 -4.99
C ALA A 19 -1.70 0.43 -4.68
N ILE A 20 -0.62 1.19 -4.78
CA ILE A 20 -0.65 2.63 -4.55
C ILE A 20 -1.49 3.32 -5.61
N LEU A 21 -1.36 2.89 -6.86
CA LEU A 21 -2.14 3.47 -7.95
C LEU A 21 -3.63 3.25 -7.76
N ARG A 22 -4.01 2.04 -7.37
CA ARG A 22 -5.41 1.72 -7.08
C ARG A 22 -5.93 2.55 -5.91
N TYR A 23 -5.09 2.73 -4.91
CA TYR A 23 -5.44 3.56 -3.77
C TYR A 23 -5.67 5.00 -4.19
N GLN A 24 -4.81 5.55 -5.03
CA GLN A 24 -4.96 6.91 -5.53
C GLN A 24 -6.24 7.10 -6.33
N ARG A 25 -6.65 6.08 -7.06
CA ARG A 25 -7.89 6.11 -7.86
C ARG A 25 -9.15 5.96 -7.02
N GLY A 26 -9.01 5.56 -5.77
CA GLY A 26 -10.17 5.31 -4.93
C GLY A 26 -10.75 3.91 -5.11
N ASP A 27 -10.03 3.02 -5.79
CA ASP A 27 -10.50 1.66 -6.05
C ASP A 27 -10.31 0.73 -4.87
N THR A 28 -9.49 1.12 -3.91
CA THR A 28 -9.20 0.28 -2.75
C THR A 28 -8.84 1.16 -1.56
N SER A 29 -8.96 0.59 -0.36
CA SER A 29 -8.55 1.28 0.85
C SER A 29 -7.06 1.07 1.09
N ALA A 30 -6.48 1.89 1.98
CA ALA A 30 -5.08 1.73 2.35
C ALA A 30 -4.82 0.36 2.97
N TRP A 31 -5.74 -0.09 3.80
CA TRP A 31 -5.64 -1.41 4.42
C TRP A 31 -5.59 -2.52 3.37
N ARG A 32 -6.53 -2.47 2.45
CA ARG A 32 -6.63 -3.47 1.40
C ARG A 32 -5.42 -3.42 0.47
N ALA A 33 -4.99 -2.22 0.11
CA ALA A 33 -3.83 -2.04 -0.75
C ALA A 33 -2.57 -2.60 -0.10
N ALA A 34 -2.38 -2.37 1.19
CA ALA A 34 -1.25 -2.92 1.93
C ALA A 34 -1.27 -4.44 1.90
N SER A 35 -2.44 -5.01 2.15
CA SER A 35 -2.62 -6.46 2.13
C SER A 35 -2.29 -7.05 0.76
N ASP A 36 -2.79 -6.42 -0.30
CA ASP A 36 -2.52 -6.87 -1.66
C ASP A 36 -1.04 -6.78 -2.03
N ALA A 37 -0.35 -5.80 -1.47
CA ALA A 37 1.09 -5.65 -1.70
C ALA A 37 1.92 -6.55 -0.79
N GLY A 38 1.29 -7.23 0.16
CA GLY A 38 1.99 -8.13 1.07
C GLY A 38 2.81 -7.43 2.14
N ILE A 39 2.43 -6.22 2.50
CA ILE A 39 3.13 -5.45 3.53
C ILE A 39 2.15 -5.00 4.61
N GLY A 40 2.70 -4.54 5.74
CA GLY A 40 1.88 -4.01 6.81
C GLY A 40 1.31 -2.65 6.46
N LEU A 41 0.23 -2.28 7.14
CA LEU A 41 -0.42 -1.00 6.90
C LEU A 41 0.52 0.17 7.13
N TRP A 42 1.28 0.14 8.23
CA TRP A 42 2.19 1.23 8.55
C TRP A 42 3.30 1.36 7.52
N GLU A 43 3.77 0.22 7.00
CA GLU A 43 4.73 0.22 5.90
C GLU A 43 4.14 0.87 4.65
N PHE A 44 2.88 0.56 4.37
CA PHE A 44 2.19 1.13 3.22
C PHE A 44 2.06 2.64 3.35
N LEU A 45 1.68 3.12 4.53
CA LEU A 45 1.55 4.55 4.79
C LEU A 45 2.90 5.26 4.67
N ASP A 46 3.97 4.62 5.12
CA ASP A 46 5.30 5.17 4.99
C ASP A 46 5.70 5.30 3.51
N GLU A 47 5.35 4.31 2.71
CA GLU A 47 5.60 4.36 1.27
C GLU A 47 4.82 5.49 0.59
N LEU A 48 3.57 5.69 0.99
CA LEU A 48 2.79 6.81 0.47
C LEU A 48 3.49 8.13 0.77
N ARG A 49 3.98 8.28 1.99
CA ARG A 49 4.67 9.49 2.39
C ARG A 49 5.94 9.71 1.57
N ARG A 50 6.72 8.67 1.36
CA ARG A 50 7.93 8.74 0.56
C ARG A 50 7.66 9.17 -0.87
N ARG A 51 6.55 8.72 -1.42
CA ARG A 51 6.19 9.00 -2.81
C ARG A 51 5.38 10.29 -2.96
N GLY A 52 5.10 10.96 -1.85
CA GLY A 52 4.31 12.19 -1.88
C GLY A 52 2.85 11.97 -2.18
N VAL A 53 2.33 10.77 -1.91
CA VAL A 53 0.92 10.44 -2.11
C VAL A 53 0.16 10.76 -0.84
N PRO A 54 -0.89 11.59 -0.91
CA PRO A 54 -1.64 11.93 0.29
C PRO A 54 -2.44 10.75 0.82
N PHE A 55 -2.48 10.64 2.14
CA PHE A 55 -3.33 9.66 2.80
C PHE A 55 -4.75 10.23 2.93
N ARG A 56 -5.72 9.47 2.46
CA ARG A 56 -7.11 9.90 2.50
C ARG A 56 -7.73 9.56 3.84
N THR A 57 -8.01 10.58 4.63
CA THR A 57 -8.58 10.41 5.96
C THR A 57 -10.10 10.61 5.98
N ASP A 58 -10.65 11.09 4.88
CA ASP A 58 -12.06 11.43 4.78
C ASP A 58 -12.95 10.28 4.32
N GLU A 59 -12.39 9.10 4.13
CA GLU A 59 -13.12 7.95 3.60
C GLU A 59 -13.70 7.04 4.69
N GLY A 60 -13.55 7.38 5.95
CA GLY A 60 -14.06 6.58 7.03
C GLY A 60 -13.23 5.36 7.38
N HIS A 61 -12.20 5.08 6.61
CA HIS A 61 -11.34 3.93 6.84
C HIS A 61 -10.51 4.05 8.12
N LEU A 62 -10.35 5.28 8.57
CA LEU A 62 -9.59 5.54 9.78
C LEU A 62 -10.27 4.93 11.00
N GLU A 63 -11.59 4.98 11.03
CA GLU A 63 -12.37 4.39 12.11
C GLU A 63 -12.20 2.88 12.16
N ASP A 64 -12.26 2.25 11.00
CA ASP A 64 -12.04 0.80 10.90
C ASP A 64 -10.65 0.41 11.37
N LEU A 65 -9.66 1.23 11.05
CA LEU A 65 -8.29 1.01 11.49
C LEU A 65 -8.14 1.10 12.99
N ILE A 66 -8.79 2.08 13.59
CA ILE A 66 -8.75 2.28 15.04
C ILE A 66 -9.40 1.11 15.76
N GLU A 67 -10.51 0.62 15.24
CA GLU A 67 -11.18 -0.55 15.80
C GLU A 67 -10.32 -1.80 15.73
N ASP A 68 -9.64 -1.99 14.61
CA ASP A 68 -8.74 -3.13 14.43
C ASP A 68 -7.56 -3.09 15.39
N LEU A 69 -7.11 -1.89 15.74
CA LEU A 69 -5.98 -1.71 16.65
C LEU A 69 -6.37 -1.85 18.13
N LYS A 70 -7.64 -1.85 18.43
CA LYS A 70 -8.12 -2.09 19.78
C LYS A 70 -8.11 -3.57 20.09
#